data_af37e32e105d95c0bb5f7ecd31ec4644
#
_entry.id   af37e32e105d95c0bb5f7ecd31ec4644
#
_cell.length_a   1.000
_cell.length_b   1.000
_cell.length_c   1.000
_cell.angle_alpha   90.00
_cell.angle_beta   90.00
_cell.angle_gamma   90.00
#
_symmetry.space_group_name_H-M   'P 1'
#
loop_
_entity.id
_entity.type
_entity.pdbx_description
1 polymer ?
#
loop_
_entity_poly.entity_id
_entity_poly.type
_entity_poly.pdbx_seq_one_letter_code
_entity_poly.pdbx_strand_id
1 'polypeptide(L)'
;MPTKTRSGNGKTKTTKGKAENAKSDAAEGLRELFEAELKDIYWAEKALTKAIPKMIKNATSDDLAEALSSHLEETEIQVMRLEDVFESIGVKAQAKKCEAMAGLIKEAEEIMKETEKGEVRDAGIILAGQKVEHYEIATYGTLSAFAKTLGLEKVASLLEETLKEEKNADHTLTQIAFSSVNLEASHVEESVQE
;
A
#
# COMPACT_ATOMS: atom_id res chain seq x y z
N MET A 1 8.92 -41.85 74.64
CA MET A 1 8.67 -40.42 74.95
C MET A 1 8.59 -39.66 73.67
N PRO A 2 7.46 -39.01 73.34
CA PRO A 2 7.22 -38.41 72.00
C PRO A 2 7.70 -36.98 71.97
N THR A 3 8.37 -36.64 70.89
CA THR A 3 8.77 -35.28 70.49
C THR A 3 7.63 -34.55 69.72
N LYS A 4 7.29 -33.37 70.21
CA LYS A 4 6.26 -32.48 69.63
C LYS A 4 6.75 -31.83 68.36
N THR A 5 6.03 -32.03 67.26
CA THR A 5 6.11 -31.26 66.06
C THR A 5 5.33 -29.95 66.16
N ARG A 6 5.96 -28.85 65.85
CA ARG A 6 5.37 -27.49 65.85
C ARG A 6 4.98 -27.11 64.42
N SER A 7 3.68 -27.02 64.17
CA SER A 7 3.12 -26.54 62.89
C SER A 7 3.29 -25.03 62.80
N GLY A 8 3.98 -24.58 61.74
CA GLY A 8 4.10 -23.15 61.36
C GLY A 8 3.18 -22.86 60.21
N ASN A 9 2.13 -22.12 60.50
CA ASN A 9 1.14 -21.69 59.51
C ASN A 9 1.64 -20.41 58.78
N GLY A 10 2.25 -20.57 57.61
CA GLY A 10 2.68 -19.49 56.74
C GLY A 10 1.55 -19.05 55.82
N LYS A 11 0.87 -17.96 56.12
CA LYS A 11 -0.07 -17.29 55.22
C LYS A 11 0.69 -16.61 54.07
N THR A 12 0.70 -17.23 52.89
CA THR A 12 1.08 -16.58 51.64
C THR A 12 -0.03 -15.64 51.20
N LYS A 13 0.23 -14.34 51.25
CA LYS A 13 -0.59 -13.30 50.60
C LYS A 13 -0.38 -13.39 49.08
N THR A 14 -1.34 -13.96 48.39
CA THR A 14 -1.45 -13.83 46.91
C THR A 14 -1.90 -12.41 46.58
N THR A 15 -0.97 -11.57 46.17
CA THR A 15 -1.27 -10.33 45.45
C THR A 15 -1.82 -10.70 44.08
N LYS A 16 -3.14 -10.63 43.90
CA LYS A 16 -3.76 -10.60 42.59
C LYS A 16 -3.32 -9.30 41.89
N GLY A 17 -2.29 -9.40 41.08
CA GLY A 17 -1.99 -8.40 40.07
C GLY A 17 -3.17 -8.33 39.08
N LYS A 18 -3.82 -7.17 39.05
CA LYS A 18 -4.80 -6.81 38.04
C LYS A 18 -4.03 -6.67 36.72
N ALA A 19 -4.03 -7.71 35.90
CA ALA A 19 -3.64 -7.59 34.52
C ALA A 19 -4.70 -6.70 33.87
N GLU A 20 -4.36 -5.44 33.64
CA GLU A 20 -5.09 -4.58 32.71
C GLU A 20 -4.94 -5.25 31.32
N ASN A 21 -6.06 -5.78 30.85
CA ASN A 21 -6.20 -6.20 29.45
C ASN A 21 -6.00 -4.94 28.56
N ALA A 22 -4.77 -4.66 28.18
CA ALA A 22 -4.53 -3.90 26.98
C ALA A 22 -5.19 -4.73 25.86
N LYS A 23 -6.29 -4.23 25.28
CA LYS A 23 -6.87 -4.83 24.08
C LYS A 23 -5.74 -4.87 23.06
N SER A 24 -5.35 -6.06 22.65
CA SER A 24 -4.44 -6.28 21.55
C SER A 24 -5.09 -5.63 20.33
N ASP A 25 -4.37 -4.76 19.63
CA ASP A 25 -4.80 -4.24 18.31
C ASP A 25 -4.72 -5.32 17.21
N ALA A 26 -4.46 -6.56 17.58
CA ALA A 26 -4.39 -7.68 16.67
C ALA A 26 -5.81 -8.09 16.24
N ALA A 27 -5.99 -8.28 14.93
CA ALA A 27 -7.23 -8.81 14.37
C ALA A 27 -7.47 -10.24 14.86
N GLU A 28 -8.66 -10.50 15.42
CA GLU A 28 -9.06 -11.81 15.92
C GLU A 28 -9.74 -12.67 14.85
N GLY A 29 -10.08 -12.08 13.69
CA GLY A 29 -10.76 -12.76 12.60
C GLY A 29 -10.57 -12.08 11.25
N LEU A 30 -11.01 -12.78 10.17
CA LEU A 30 -10.87 -12.32 8.78
C LEU A 30 -11.53 -10.95 8.56
N ARG A 31 -12.68 -10.70 9.21
CA ARG A 31 -13.41 -9.42 9.09
C ARG A 31 -12.58 -8.26 9.63
N GLU A 32 -11.96 -8.42 10.78
CA GLU A 32 -11.15 -7.39 11.40
C GLU A 32 -9.86 -7.14 10.61
N LEU A 33 -9.22 -8.20 10.09
CA LEU A 33 -8.08 -8.09 9.19
C LEU A 33 -8.47 -7.33 7.93
N PHE A 34 -9.59 -7.68 7.30
CA PHE A 34 -10.11 -6.99 6.12
C PHE A 34 -10.31 -5.49 6.37
N GLU A 35 -10.95 -5.12 7.50
CA GLU A 35 -11.16 -3.71 7.85
C GLU A 35 -9.85 -2.97 8.18
N ALA A 36 -8.86 -3.66 8.74
CA ALA A 36 -7.55 -3.08 9.01
C ALA A 36 -6.78 -2.80 7.70
N GLU A 37 -6.81 -3.73 6.75
CA GLU A 37 -6.17 -3.60 5.45
C GLU A 37 -6.89 -2.58 4.55
N LEU A 38 -8.21 -2.44 4.64
CA LEU A 38 -8.93 -1.35 3.98
C LEU A 38 -8.46 0.03 4.44
N LYS A 39 -8.16 0.19 5.74
CA LYS A 39 -7.64 1.46 6.27
C LYS A 39 -6.21 1.74 5.80
N ASP A 40 -5.42 0.68 5.63
CA ASP A 40 -4.05 0.73 5.15
C ASP A 40 -4.02 1.19 3.68
N ILE A 41 -4.79 0.50 2.81
CA ILE A 41 -4.83 0.86 1.38
C ILE A 41 -5.49 2.23 1.17
N TYR A 42 -6.48 2.62 1.96
CA TYR A 42 -7.08 3.95 1.89
C TYR A 42 -6.06 5.06 2.21
N TRP A 43 -5.13 4.81 3.12
CA TRP A 43 -4.02 5.72 3.35
C TRP A 43 -3.06 5.76 2.16
N ALA A 44 -2.77 4.59 1.57
CA ALA A 44 -1.87 4.46 0.43
C ALA A 44 -2.37 5.28 -0.76
N GLU A 45 -3.61 5.10 -1.16
CA GLU A 45 -4.25 5.88 -2.24
C GLU A 45 -4.16 7.40 -2.00
N LYS A 46 -4.51 7.84 -0.80
CA LYS A 46 -4.41 9.27 -0.42
C LYS A 46 -2.99 9.81 -0.39
N ALA A 47 -2.00 8.96 -0.20
CA ALA A 47 -0.60 9.35 -0.29
C ALA A 47 -0.17 9.44 -1.76
N LEU A 48 -0.66 8.54 -2.62
CA LEU A 48 -0.39 8.53 -4.05
C LEU A 48 -0.97 9.75 -4.77
N THR A 49 -2.15 10.24 -4.40
CA THR A 49 -2.68 11.51 -4.95
C THR A 49 -1.73 12.70 -4.76
N LYS A 50 -0.78 12.60 -3.83
CA LYS A 50 0.25 13.63 -3.56
C LYS A 50 1.62 13.29 -4.15
N ALA A 51 1.89 12.01 -4.36
CA ALA A 51 3.17 11.53 -4.88
C ALA A 51 3.19 11.58 -6.42
N ILE A 52 2.13 11.12 -7.09
CA ILE A 52 2.04 11.07 -8.56
C ILE A 52 2.27 12.45 -9.20
N PRO A 53 1.71 13.58 -8.72
CA PRO A 53 2.02 14.90 -9.28
C PRO A 53 3.49 15.27 -9.26
N LYS A 54 4.27 14.75 -8.31
CA LYS A 54 5.72 14.95 -8.29
C LYS A 54 6.40 14.12 -9.37
N MET A 55 5.95 12.89 -9.60
CA MET A 55 6.46 12.04 -10.67
C MET A 55 6.19 12.67 -12.04
N ILE A 56 4.97 13.14 -12.30
CA ILE A 56 4.59 13.85 -13.53
C ILE A 56 5.52 15.03 -13.78
N LYS A 57 5.76 15.87 -12.77
CA LYS A 57 6.64 17.04 -12.89
C LYS A 57 8.09 16.68 -13.21
N ASN A 58 8.54 15.50 -12.82
CA ASN A 58 9.91 15.02 -13.01
C ASN A 58 10.08 14.17 -14.28
N ALA A 59 9.01 13.67 -14.86
CA ALA A 59 9.02 12.97 -16.13
C ALA A 59 9.44 13.93 -17.27
N THR A 60 10.11 13.35 -18.27
CA THR A 60 10.55 14.03 -19.50
C THR A 60 9.80 13.50 -20.72
N SER A 61 9.48 12.20 -20.73
CA SER A 61 8.65 11.55 -21.74
C SER A 61 7.21 12.03 -21.62
N ASP A 62 6.66 12.53 -22.74
CA ASP A 62 5.26 12.97 -22.83
C ASP A 62 4.31 11.79 -22.59
N ASP A 63 4.61 10.61 -23.13
CA ASP A 63 3.80 9.39 -22.96
C ASP A 63 3.75 8.98 -21.48
N LEU A 64 4.90 9.05 -20.78
CA LEU A 64 4.95 8.76 -19.34
C LEU A 64 4.17 9.79 -18.52
N ALA A 65 4.31 11.07 -18.84
CA ALA A 65 3.58 12.13 -18.16
C ALA A 65 2.06 12.02 -18.35
N GLU A 66 1.61 11.65 -19.58
CA GLU A 66 0.20 11.41 -19.87
C GLU A 66 -0.34 10.18 -19.12
N ALA A 67 0.39 9.06 -19.13
CA ALA A 67 0.01 7.84 -18.40
C ALA A 67 -0.12 8.10 -16.90
N LEU A 68 0.86 8.78 -16.29
CA LEU A 68 0.81 9.16 -14.88
C LEU A 68 -0.35 10.14 -14.57
N SER A 69 -0.67 11.05 -15.50
CA SER A 69 -1.78 11.98 -15.32
C SER A 69 -3.13 11.26 -15.36
N SER A 70 -3.31 10.32 -16.28
CA SER A 70 -4.50 9.47 -16.34
C SER A 70 -4.65 8.61 -15.08
N HIS A 71 -3.55 8.01 -14.63
CA HIS A 71 -3.56 7.21 -13.41
C HIS A 71 -3.84 8.04 -12.14
N LEU A 72 -3.42 9.31 -12.09
CA LEU A 72 -3.80 10.20 -10.99
C LEU A 72 -5.32 10.40 -10.91
N GLU A 73 -6.00 10.59 -12.06
CA GLU A 73 -7.45 10.71 -12.10
C GLU A 73 -8.13 9.41 -11.62
N GLU A 74 -7.60 8.25 -12.02
CA GLU A 74 -8.08 6.95 -11.54
C GLU A 74 -7.87 6.80 -10.02
N THR A 75 -6.70 7.16 -9.49
CA THR A 75 -6.39 7.14 -8.05
C THR A 75 -7.36 8.02 -7.23
N GLU A 76 -7.71 9.20 -7.74
CA GLU A 76 -8.71 10.06 -7.08
C GLU A 76 -10.10 9.41 -7.04
N ILE A 77 -10.50 8.68 -8.09
CA ILE A 77 -11.74 7.90 -8.13
C ILE A 77 -11.67 6.70 -7.18
N GLN A 78 -10.53 6.04 -7.08
CA GLN A 78 -10.30 4.90 -6.19
C GLN A 78 -10.38 5.29 -4.72
N VAL A 79 -9.92 6.48 -4.35
CA VAL A 79 -10.15 7.04 -3.00
C VAL A 79 -11.65 7.13 -2.70
N MET A 80 -12.46 7.66 -3.61
CA MET A 80 -13.92 7.74 -3.44
C MET A 80 -14.57 6.35 -3.40
N ARG A 81 -14.12 5.43 -4.26
CA ARG A 81 -14.60 4.04 -4.29
C ARG A 81 -14.33 3.31 -2.97
N LEU A 82 -13.19 3.57 -2.32
CA LEU A 82 -12.91 3.04 -0.99
C LEU A 82 -13.83 3.66 0.08
N GLU A 83 -14.20 4.92 -0.03
CA GLU A 83 -15.20 5.55 0.86
C GLU A 83 -16.56 4.86 0.71
N ASP A 84 -16.99 4.53 -0.51
CA ASP A 84 -18.19 3.72 -0.77
C ASP A 84 -18.11 2.29 -0.20
N VAL A 85 -16.90 1.69 -0.24
CA VAL A 85 -16.63 0.39 0.41
C VAL A 85 -16.83 0.49 1.92
N PHE A 86 -16.25 1.50 2.58
CA PHE A 86 -16.43 1.73 4.02
C PHE A 86 -17.90 1.96 4.38
N GLU A 87 -18.63 2.76 3.60
CA GLU A 87 -20.06 2.99 3.80
C GLU A 87 -20.86 1.67 3.68
N SER A 88 -20.56 0.88 2.65
CA SER A 88 -21.25 -0.39 2.37
C SER A 88 -21.09 -1.42 3.50
N ILE A 89 -20.01 -1.38 4.25
CA ILE A 89 -19.76 -2.26 5.40
C ILE A 89 -20.14 -1.63 6.74
N GLY A 90 -20.65 -0.39 6.76
CA GLY A 90 -21.08 0.32 7.97
C GLY A 90 -19.92 0.78 8.85
N VAL A 91 -18.72 0.94 8.30
CA VAL A 91 -17.51 1.38 9.00
C VAL A 91 -17.13 2.79 8.55
N LYS A 92 -16.70 3.63 9.48
CA LYS A 92 -16.22 4.97 9.13
C LYS A 92 -14.91 4.88 8.35
N ALA A 93 -14.81 5.57 7.21
CA ALA A 93 -13.58 5.73 6.46
C ALA A 93 -12.51 6.40 7.33
N GLN A 94 -11.45 5.67 7.62
CA GLN A 94 -10.34 6.11 8.45
C GLN A 94 -9.04 5.56 7.88
N ALA A 95 -8.13 6.45 7.49
CA ALA A 95 -6.81 6.07 7.02
C ALA A 95 -5.90 5.65 8.19
N LYS A 96 -5.16 4.56 7.99
CA LYS A 96 -4.06 4.11 8.84
C LYS A 96 -2.79 4.10 7.99
N LYS A 97 -1.72 4.73 8.47
CA LYS A 97 -0.47 4.83 7.71
C LYS A 97 0.00 3.45 7.23
N CYS A 98 0.18 3.33 5.92
CA CYS A 98 0.80 2.19 5.27
C CYS A 98 2.33 2.39 5.23
N GLU A 99 3.06 1.58 5.97
CA GLU A 99 4.53 1.66 5.99
C GLU A 99 5.15 1.16 4.67
N ALA A 100 4.52 0.20 4.00
CA ALA A 100 4.97 -0.29 2.71
C ALA A 100 4.88 0.81 1.64
N MET A 101 3.70 1.42 1.46
CA MET A 101 3.52 2.51 0.49
C MET A 101 4.37 3.73 0.83
N ALA A 102 4.51 4.07 2.12
CA ALA A 102 5.41 5.16 2.54
C ALA A 102 6.87 4.89 2.12
N GLY A 103 7.30 3.62 2.19
CA GLY A 103 8.61 3.18 1.72
C GLY A 103 8.77 3.29 0.20
N LEU A 104 7.76 2.85 -0.57
CA LEU A 104 7.75 2.91 -2.03
C LEU A 104 7.78 4.37 -2.54
N ILE A 105 6.97 5.24 -1.93
CA ILE A 105 6.97 6.68 -2.26
C ILE A 105 8.34 7.31 -1.97
N LYS A 106 8.94 6.95 -0.83
CA LYS A 106 10.27 7.46 -0.47
C LYS A 106 11.33 6.98 -1.47
N GLU A 107 11.29 5.72 -1.90
CA GLU A 107 12.20 5.19 -2.92
C GLU A 107 12.03 5.92 -4.26
N ALA A 108 10.79 6.20 -4.67
CA ALA A 108 10.53 7.02 -5.86
C ALA A 108 11.13 8.42 -5.76
N GLU A 109 11.00 9.08 -4.60
CA GLU A 109 11.61 10.40 -4.35
C GLU A 109 13.15 10.35 -4.35
N GLU A 110 13.75 9.28 -3.85
CA GLU A 110 15.20 9.05 -3.88
C GLU A 110 15.69 8.88 -5.33
N ILE A 111 15.02 8.03 -6.13
CA ILE A 111 15.34 7.84 -7.55
C ILE A 111 15.30 9.17 -8.32
N MET A 112 14.23 9.96 -8.16
CA MET A 112 14.10 11.26 -8.83
C MET A 112 15.17 12.26 -8.40
N LYS A 113 15.71 12.14 -7.19
CA LYS A 113 16.76 13.02 -6.67
C LYS A 113 18.16 12.59 -7.12
N GLU A 114 18.40 11.29 -7.24
CA GLU A 114 19.72 10.71 -7.54
C GLU A 114 20.00 10.60 -9.03
N THR A 115 18.97 10.76 -9.88
CA THR A 115 19.10 10.77 -11.34
C THR A 115 19.03 12.19 -11.90
N GLU A 116 19.73 12.46 -12.99
CA GLU A 116 19.54 13.69 -13.75
C GLU A 116 18.22 13.63 -14.53
N LYS A 117 17.62 14.80 -14.81
CA LYS A 117 16.38 14.88 -15.58
C LYS A 117 16.65 14.43 -17.02
N GLY A 118 15.85 13.47 -17.49
CA GLY A 118 15.99 12.83 -18.80
C GLY A 118 15.57 11.37 -18.74
N GLU A 119 15.95 10.61 -19.74
CA GLU A 119 15.50 9.25 -20.04
C GLU A 119 15.81 8.25 -18.91
N VAL A 120 16.97 8.39 -18.25
CA VAL A 120 17.37 7.53 -17.12
C VAL A 120 16.43 7.76 -15.93
N ARG A 121 16.03 9.02 -15.67
CA ARG A 121 15.05 9.33 -14.64
C ARG A 121 13.67 8.77 -15.00
N ASP A 122 13.26 8.87 -16.24
CA ASP A 122 11.98 8.33 -16.71
C ASP A 122 11.92 6.82 -16.53
N ALA A 123 12.98 6.09 -16.86
CA ALA A 123 13.09 4.66 -16.58
C ALA A 123 13.00 4.38 -15.06
N GLY A 124 13.61 5.22 -14.23
CA GLY A 124 13.52 5.14 -12.77
C GLY A 124 12.12 5.42 -12.24
N ILE A 125 11.40 6.38 -12.82
CA ILE A 125 10.00 6.68 -12.48
C ILE A 125 9.09 5.50 -12.83
N ILE A 126 9.28 4.88 -14.02
CA ILE A 126 8.55 3.66 -14.40
C ILE A 126 8.81 2.54 -13.41
N LEU A 127 10.06 2.28 -13.06
CA LEU A 127 10.42 1.26 -12.07
C LEU A 127 9.70 1.50 -10.73
N ALA A 128 9.69 2.73 -10.25
CA ALA A 128 9.05 3.08 -8.98
C ALA A 128 7.52 2.93 -9.09
N GLY A 129 6.91 3.39 -10.17
CA GLY A 129 5.49 3.22 -10.46
C GLY A 129 5.08 1.75 -10.46
N GLN A 130 5.77 0.89 -11.23
CA GLN A 130 5.46 -0.54 -11.27
C GLN A 130 5.55 -1.23 -9.90
N LYS A 131 6.45 -0.82 -9.02
CA LYS A 131 6.49 -1.33 -7.64
C LYS A 131 5.24 -0.94 -6.86
N VAL A 132 4.73 0.27 -7.06
CA VAL A 132 3.48 0.75 -6.47
C VAL A 132 2.31 -0.08 -7.01
N GLU A 133 2.17 -0.20 -8.33
CA GLU A 133 1.11 -1.01 -8.96
C GLU A 133 1.10 -2.44 -8.45
N HIS A 134 2.26 -3.10 -8.35
CA HIS A 134 2.35 -4.47 -7.84
C HIS A 134 1.93 -4.59 -6.37
N TYR A 135 2.22 -3.59 -5.54
CA TYR A 135 1.70 -3.53 -4.18
C TYR A 135 0.17 -3.45 -4.18
N GLU A 136 -0.42 -2.58 -5.01
CA GLU A 136 -1.87 -2.37 -5.10
C GLU A 136 -2.57 -3.57 -5.72
N ILE A 137 -2.03 -4.17 -6.78
CA ILE A 137 -2.54 -5.41 -7.37
C ILE A 137 -2.62 -6.54 -6.33
N ALA A 138 -1.57 -6.73 -5.54
CA ALA A 138 -1.55 -7.75 -4.50
C ALA A 138 -2.60 -7.46 -3.40
N THR A 139 -2.70 -6.20 -2.99
CA THR A 139 -3.61 -5.75 -1.93
C THR A 139 -5.06 -5.86 -2.39
N TYR A 140 -5.43 -5.26 -3.52
CA TYR A 140 -6.81 -5.31 -4.04
C TYR A 140 -7.26 -6.71 -4.41
N GLY A 141 -6.36 -7.54 -4.97
CA GLY A 141 -6.65 -8.94 -5.24
C GLY A 141 -6.98 -9.73 -3.97
N THR A 142 -6.23 -9.50 -2.90
CA THR A 142 -6.45 -10.15 -1.60
C THR A 142 -7.73 -9.63 -0.94
N LEU A 143 -7.94 -8.31 -0.92
CA LEU A 143 -9.14 -7.69 -0.32
C LEU A 143 -10.42 -8.10 -1.04
N SER A 144 -10.41 -8.18 -2.37
CA SER A 144 -11.54 -8.73 -3.15
C SER A 144 -11.85 -10.18 -2.75
N ALA A 145 -10.82 -11.03 -2.62
CA ALA A 145 -11.01 -12.41 -2.17
C ALA A 145 -11.56 -12.49 -0.74
N PHE A 146 -11.09 -11.64 0.18
CA PHE A 146 -11.64 -11.56 1.53
C PHE A 146 -13.11 -11.12 1.53
N ALA A 147 -13.44 -10.09 0.74
CA ALA A 147 -14.82 -9.61 0.60
C ALA A 147 -15.77 -10.71 0.12
N LYS A 148 -15.39 -11.49 -0.91
CA LYS A 148 -16.15 -12.66 -1.38
C LYS A 148 -16.33 -13.71 -0.29
N THR A 149 -15.27 -14.05 0.42
CA THR A 149 -15.31 -15.03 1.53
C THR A 149 -16.25 -14.56 2.65
N LEU A 150 -16.34 -13.25 2.89
CA LEU A 150 -17.22 -12.64 3.88
C LEU A 150 -18.66 -12.42 3.37
N GLY A 151 -18.97 -12.79 2.11
CA GLY A 151 -20.30 -12.60 1.49
C GLY A 151 -20.62 -11.15 1.15
N LEU A 152 -19.60 -10.31 0.96
CA LEU A 152 -19.72 -8.89 0.66
C LEU A 152 -19.60 -8.62 -0.86
N GLU A 153 -20.53 -9.18 -1.65
CA GLU A 153 -20.45 -9.20 -3.12
C GLU A 153 -20.30 -7.81 -3.76
N LYS A 154 -21.07 -6.81 -3.29
CA LYS A 154 -20.96 -5.43 -3.78
C LYS A 154 -19.57 -4.86 -3.55
N VAL A 155 -19.01 -5.09 -2.37
CA VAL A 155 -17.67 -4.63 -2.00
C VAL A 155 -16.60 -5.33 -2.82
N ALA A 156 -16.74 -6.66 -3.02
CA ALA A 156 -15.85 -7.41 -3.88
C ALA A 156 -15.80 -6.84 -5.30
N SER A 157 -16.95 -6.50 -5.87
CA SER A 157 -17.03 -5.90 -7.22
C SER A 157 -16.32 -4.54 -7.30
N LEU A 158 -16.49 -3.68 -6.29
CA LEU A 158 -15.79 -2.37 -6.24
C LEU A 158 -14.27 -2.55 -6.18
N LEU A 159 -13.79 -3.48 -5.35
CA LEU A 159 -12.35 -3.77 -5.23
C LEU A 159 -11.77 -4.43 -6.49
N GLU A 160 -12.56 -5.24 -7.22
CA GLU A 160 -12.15 -5.83 -8.49
C GLU A 160 -12.06 -4.80 -9.62
N GLU A 161 -12.88 -3.77 -9.59
CA GLU A 161 -12.80 -2.65 -10.53
C GLU A 161 -11.46 -1.94 -10.38
N THR A 162 -11.06 -1.55 -9.15
CA THR A 162 -9.74 -0.98 -8.87
C THR A 162 -8.63 -1.95 -9.28
N LEU A 163 -8.71 -3.23 -8.89
CA LEU A 163 -7.69 -4.22 -9.28
C LEU A 163 -7.45 -4.28 -10.80
N LYS A 164 -8.51 -4.07 -11.60
CA LYS A 164 -8.38 -4.05 -13.06
C LYS A 164 -7.68 -2.79 -13.54
N GLU A 165 -7.96 -1.66 -12.92
CA GLU A 165 -7.32 -0.37 -13.22
C GLU A 165 -5.82 -0.44 -12.93
N GLU A 166 -5.39 -0.98 -11.75
CA GLU A 166 -3.98 -1.14 -11.40
C GLU A 166 -3.22 -2.06 -12.36
N LYS A 167 -3.85 -3.17 -12.77
CA LYS A 167 -3.26 -4.05 -13.79
C LYS A 167 -3.10 -3.36 -15.15
N ASN A 168 -3.99 -2.46 -15.48
CA ASN A 168 -3.90 -1.70 -16.71
C ASN A 168 -2.79 -0.64 -16.62
N ALA A 169 -2.66 0.04 -15.48
CA ALA A 169 -1.60 1.00 -15.21
C ALA A 169 -0.20 0.34 -15.30
N ASP A 170 0.00 -0.79 -14.63
CA ASP A 170 1.25 -1.58 -14.72
C ASP A 170 1.57 -1.99 -16.16
N HIS A 171 0.56 -2.47 -16.91
CA HIS A 171 0.73 -2.82 -18.29
C HIS A 171 1.11 -1.62 -19.16
N THR A 172 0.49 -0.46 -18.97
CA THR A 172 0.79 0.78 -19.69
C THR A 172 2.22 1.23 -19.42
N LEU A 173 2.66 1.25 -18.17
CA LEU A 173 4.05 1.55 -17.80
C LEU A 173 5.04 0.58 -18.46
N THR A 174 4.71 -0.72 -18.49
CA THR A 174 5.51 -1.72 -19.21
C THR A 174 5.62 -1.40 -20.71
N GLN A 175 4.53 -1.04 -21.35
CA GLN A 175 4.53 -0.67 -22.78
C GLN A 175 5.40 0.55 -23.06
N ILE A 176 5.30 1.61 -22.25
CA ILE A 176 6.11 2.82 -22.37
C ILE A 176 7.60 2.48 -22.18
N ALA A 177 7.94 1.67 -21.17
CA ALA A 177 9.31 1.24 -20.92
C ALA A 177 9.94 0.57 -22.16
N PHE A 178 9.21 -0.35 -22.79
CA PHE A 178 9.73 -1.13 -23.93
C PHE A 178 9.64 -0.40 -25.28
N SER A 179 8.71 0.54 -25.46
CA SER A 179 8.55 1.24 -26.74
C SER A 179 9.64 2.29 -26.98
N SER A 180 10.11 2.98 -25.94
CA SER A 180 11.04 4.10 -26.08
C SER A 180 12.00 4.26 -24.90
N VAL A 181 11.48 4.44 -23.68
CA VAL A 181 12.24 4.96 -22.54
C VAL A 181 13.50 4.14 -22.20
N ASN A 182 13.41 2.81 -22.16
CA ASN A 182 14.56 1.97 -21.82
C ASN A 182 15.65 2.01 -22.90
N LEU A 183 15.26 2.10 -24.18
CA LEU A 183 16.22 2.19 -25.28
C LEU A 183 16.92 3.54 -25.26
N GLU A 184 16.18 4.62 -25.09
CA GLU A 184 16.73 5.98 -25.01
C GLU A 184 17.66 6.13 -23.81
N ALA A 185 17.26 5.60 -22.62
CA ALA A 185 18.09 5.59 -21.44
C ALA A 185 19.43 4.83 -21.63
N SER A 186 19.44 3.74 -22.42
CA SER A 186 20.66 2.99 -22.71
C SER A 186 21.68 3.76 -23.56
N HIS A 187 21.23 4.63 -24.44
CA HIS A 187 22.09 5.45 -25.30
C HIS A 187 22.78 6.59 -24.55
N VAL A 188 22.26 7.02 -23.40
CA VAL A 188 22.90 8.04 -22.55
C VAL A 188 24.27 7.56 -22.06
N GLU A 189 24.42 6.27 -21.76
CA GLU A 189 25.70 5.70 -21.30
C GLU A 189 26.77 5.72 -22.38
N GLU A 190 26.40 5.54 -23.66
CA GLU A 190 27.34 5.54 -24.79
C GLU A 190 27.91 6.93 -25.06
N SER A 191 27.12 7.98 -24.89
CA SER A 191 27.54 9.37 -25.13
C SER A 191 28.47 9.96 -24.07
N VAL A 192 28.58 9.35 -22.89
CA VAL A 192 29.45 9.79 -21.78
C VAL A 192 30.86 9.16 -21.88
N GLN A 193 31.04 8.14 -22.74
CA GLN A 193 32.33 7.43 -22.91
C GLN A 193 33.17 7.97 -24.09
N GLU A 194 32.66 8.91 -24.88
CA GLU A 194 33.40 9.64 -25.92
C GLU A 194 33.91 11.01 -25.41
#